data_df7ed97126707cdde5d875eb1e8fc142
#
_entry.id   df7ed97126707cdde5d875eb1e8fc142
#
_cell.length_a   1.000
_cell.length_b   1.000
_cell.length_c   1.000
_cell.angle_alpha   90.00
_cell.angle_beta   90.00
_cell.angle_gamma   90.00
#
_symmetry.space_group_name_H-M   'P 1'
#
loop_
_entity.id
_entity.type
_entity.pdbx_description
1 polymer ?
#
loop_
_entity_poly.entity_id
_entity_poly.type
_entity_poly.pdbx_seq_one_letter_code
_entity_poly.pdbx_strand_id
1 'polypeptide(L)'
;APTPITALFATAPKVAAMALFARVVYDAFGGAVGDWQQIVAFLAVFSMFLGAVAAIGQTDIKRLMAYSSISHMGFALMGLASGTEQGVTAMLIYMAIYVTMNIGTFAFILSMEKDGRPVTEISALSSFASREGTKALALLILMFSLAGVPPMVGFFGKYAVLLAAVDAGMAWLAIAGV
;
A
#
# COMPACT_ATOMS: atom_id res chain seq x y z
N ALA A 1 -13.37 -12.80 -7.88
CA ALA A 1 -14.24 -11.61 -7.97
C ALA A 1 -13.92 -10.84 -9.25
N PRO A 2 -14.90 -10.12 -9.85
CA PRO A 2 -14.65 -9.23 -10.97
C PRO A 2 -13.61 -8.16 -10.63
N THR A 3 -12.73 -7.83 -11.57
CA THR A 3 -11.60 -6.91 -11.34
C THR A 3 -12.03 -5.53 -10.81
N PRO A 4 -13.12 -4.90 -11.32
CA PRO A 4 -13.57 -3.60 -10.80
C PRO A 4 -13.97 -3.65 -9.32
N ILE A 5 -14.60 -4.74 -8.89
CA ILE A 5 -15.00 -4.93 -7.48
C ILE A 5 -13.75 -5.09 -6.61
N THR A 6 -12.76 -5.85 -7.07
CA THR A 6 -11.48 -6.00 -6.36
C THR A 6 -10.76 -4.65 -6.24
N ALA A 7 -10.74 -3.86 -7.30
CA ALA A 7 -10.16 -2.51 -7.30
C ALA A 7 -10.85 -1.59 -6.28
N LEU A 8 -12.18 -1.59 -6.23
CA LEU A 8 -12.95 -0.80 -5.28
C LEU A 8 -12.60 -1.17 -3.83
N PHE A 9 -12.61 -2.47 -3.50
CA PHE A 9 -12.30 -2.95 -2.14
C PHE A 9 -10.82 -2.78 -1.77
N ALA A 10 -9.93 -2.74 -2.74
CA ALA A 10 -8.51 -2.47 -2.49
C ALA A 10 -8.21 -0.99 -2.23
N THR A 11 -9.12 -0.06 -2.54
CA THR A 11 -8.89 1.39 -2.49
C THR A 11 -9.81 2.09 -1.49
N ALA A 12 -11.03 2.42 -1.89
CA ALA A 12 -11.91 3.34 -1.18
C ALA A 12 -12.23 2.94 0.28
N PRO A 13 -12.65 1.70 0.58
CA PRO A 13 -12.95 1.32 1.97
C PRO A 13 -11.73 1.38 2.89
N LYS A 14 -10.53 1.13 2.36
CA LYS A 14 -9.31 1.16 3.17
C LYS A 14 -8.93 2.57 3.58
N VAL A 15 -9.07 3.54 2.67
CA VAL A 15 -8.84 4.96 3.01
C VAL A 15 -9.82 5.42 4.06
N ALA A 16 -11.12 5.12 3.87
CA ALA A 16 -12.15 5.48 4.82
C ALA A 16 -11.91 4.83 6.20
N ALA A 17 -11.54 3.55 6.22
CA ALA A 17 -11.23 2.83 7.45
C ALA A 17 -10.02 3.41 8.17
N MET A 18 -8.94 3.76 7.44
CA MET A 18 -7.74 4.37 8.03
C MET A 18 -8.03 5.77 8.59
N ALA A 19 -8.80 6.59 7.88
CA ALA A 19 -9.21 7.91 8.36
C ALA A 19 -10.11 7.80 9.61
N LEU A 20 -11.07 6.87 9.59
CA LEU A 20 -11.92 6.60 10.74
C LEU A 20 -11.10 6.09 11.93
N PHE A 21 -10.19 5.18 11.69
CA PHE A 21 -9.34 4.60 12.75
C PHE A 21 -8.47 5.68 13.39
N ALA A 22 -7.84 6.56 12.61
CA ALA A 22 -7.10 7.69 13.12
C ALA A 22 -7.98 8.58 14.02
N ARG A 23 -9.17 8.94 13.55
CA ARG A 23 -10.11 9.73 14.36
C ARG A 23 -10.50 9.06 15.67
N VAL A 24 -10.80 7.76 15.62
CA VAL A 24 -11.18 7.00 16.83
C VAL A 24 -10.04 7.00 17.85
N VAL A 25 -8.80 6.71 17.44
CA VAL A 25 -7.68 6.64 18.39
C VAL A 25 -7.28 8.01 18.94
N TYR A 26 -7.43 9.08 18.17
CA TYR A 26 -7.09 10.43 18.64
C TYR A 26 -8.24 11.10 19.40
N ASP A 27 -9.49 11.00 18.92
CA ASP A 27 -10.62 11.68 19.54
C ASP A 27 -11.13 10.92 20.79
N ALA A 28 -11.21 9.58 20.71
CA ALA A 28 -11.74 8.76 21.82
C ALA A 28 -10.67 8.25 22.78
N PHE A 29 -9.47 7.96 22.28
CA PHE A 29 -8.38 7.35 23.05
C PHE A 29 -7.13 8.23 23.14
N GLY A 30 -7.25 9.53 22.93
CA GLY A 30 -6.12 10.48 23.00
C GLY A 30 -5.41 10.51 24.37
N GLY A 31 -6.12 10.17 25.45
CA GLY A 31 -5.51 10.02 26.80
C GLY A 31 -4.75 8.73 27.03
N ALA A 32 -4.85 7.73 26.14
CA ALA A 32 -4.25 6.40 26.28
C ALA A 32 -3.28 6.08 25.13
N VAL A 33 -2.55 7.07 24.63
CA VAL A 33 -1.63 6.94 23.49
C VAL A 33 -0.64 5.78 23.70
N GLY A 34 -0.04 5.66 24.88
CA GLY A 34 0.93 4.61 25.18
C GLY A 34 0.38 3.19 25.07
N ASP A 35 -0.92 3.00 25.28
CA ASP A 35 -1.56 1.69 25.25
C ASP A 35 -1.88 1.25 23.83
N TRP A 36 -2.56 2.11 23.05
CA TRP A 36 -2.93 1.75 21.68
C TRP A 36 -1.76 1.81 20.68
N GLN A 37 -0.77 2.64 20.94
CA GLN A 37 0.42 2.81 20.09
C GLN A 37 1.15 1.49 19.87
N GLN A 38 1.35 0.71 20.93
CA GLN A 38 2.03 -0.59 20.86
C GLN A 38 1.21 -1.61 20.02
N ILE A 39 -0.11 -1.61 20.20
CA ILE A 39 -1.01 -2.49 19.45
C ILE A 39 -0.97 -2.13 17.95
N VAL A 40 -1.05 -0.85 17.64
CA VAL A 40 -0.99 -0.36 16.24
C VAL A 40 0.36 -0.65 15.61
N ALA A 41 1.46 -0.47 16.36
CA ALA A 41 2.81 -0.80 15.88
C ALA A 41 2.97 -2.30 15.59
N PHE A 42 2.45 -3.17 16.46
CA PHE A 42 2.44 -4.61 16.22
C PHE A 42 1.64 -4.97 14.96
N LEU A 43 0.44 -4.40 14.81
CA LEU A 43 -0.39 -4.61 13.62
C LEU A 43 0.28 -4.09 12.34
N ALA A 44 1.02 -2.98 12.42
CA ALA A 44 1.78 -2.43 11.30
C ALA A 44 2.86 -3.42 10.83
N VAL A 45 3.70 -3.90 11.75
CA VAL A 45 4.75 -4.88 11.43
C VAL A 45 4.14 -6.17 10.87
N PHE A 46 3.14 -6.71 11.56
CA PHE A 46 2.49 -7.95 11.13
C PHE A 46 1.88 -7.83 9.72
N SER A 47 1.22 -6.70 9.43
CA SER A 47 0.64 -6.44 8.11
C SER A 47 1.71 -6.30 7.03
N MET A 48 2.81 -5.60 7.31
CA MET A 48 3.92 -5.45 6.37
C MET A 48 4.53 -6.81 6.02
N PHE A 49 4.86 -7.62 7.02
CA PHE A 49 5.46 -8.94 6.81
C PHE A 49 4.51 -9.93 6.14
N LEU A 50 3.30 -10.07 6.67
CA LEU A 50 2.30 -10.99 6.11
C LEU A 50 1.99 -10.65 4.65
N GLY A 51 1.76 -9.35 4.38
CA GLY A 51 1.45 -8.89 3.03
C GLY A 51 2.61 -9.14 2.06
N ALA A 52 3.85 -8.85 2.47
CA ALA A 52 5.04 -9.05 1.64
C ALA A 52 5.29 -10.54 1.35
N VAL A 53 5.34 -11.37 2.39
CA VAL A 53 5.62 -12.81 2.25
C VAL A 53 4.53 -13.51 1.43
N ALA A 54 3.25 -13.19 1.68
CA ALA A 54 2.16 -13.79 0.95
C ALA A 54 2.09 -13.32 -0.53
N ALA A 55 2.61 -12.14 -0.85
CA ALA A 55 2.67 -11.63 -2.22
C ALA A 55 3.69 -12.38 -3.08
N ILE A 56 4.83 -12.80 -2.52
CA ILE A 56 5.95 -13.41 -3.25
C ILE A 56 5.52 -14.67 -4.02
N GLY A 57 4.66 -15.49 -3.44
CA GLY A 57 4.23 -16.76 -4.04
C GLY A 57 3.04 -16.65 -5.00
N GLN A 58 2.59 -15.44 -5.37
CA GLN A 58 1.40 -15.28 -6.20
C GLN A 58 1.71 -15.37 -7.69
N THR A 59 0.88 -16.10 -8.40
CA THR A 59 0.90 -16.20 -9.88
C THR A 59 -0.18 -15.36 -10.55
N ASP A 60 -1.18 -14.92 -9.79
CA ASP A 60 -2.28 -14.05 -10.24
C ASP A 60 -2.02 -12.61 -9.77
N ILE A 61 -1.99 -11.66 -10.72
CA ILE A 61 -1.68 -10.25 -10.44
C ILE A 61 -2.71 -9.59 -9.50
N LYS A 62 -3.99 -10.00 -9.53
CA LYS A 62 -5.00 -9.45 -8.61
C LYS A 62 -4.75 -9.91 -7.17
N ARG A 63 -4.33 -11.18 -6.99
CA ARG A 63 -3.95 -11.69 -5.67
C ARG A 63 -2.68 -11.02 -5.17
N LEU A 64 -1.68 -10.84 -6.04
CA LEU A 64 -0.47 -10.09 -5.71
C LEU A 64 -0.82 -8.69 -5.22
N MET A 65 -1.68 -7.96 -5.95
CA MET A 65 -2.13 -6.62 -5.55
C MET A 65 -2.93 -6.63 -4.24
N ALA A 66 -3.71 -7.67 -3.99
CA ALA A 66 -4.45 -7.80 -2.72
C ALA A 66 -3.51 -7.96 -1.53
N TYR A 67 -2.48 -8.81 -1.61
CA TYR A 67 -1.47 -8.94 -0.55
C TYR A 67 -0.56 -7.72 -0.44
N SER A 68 -0.15 -7.15 -1.56
CA SER A 68 0.56 -5.87 -1.58
C SER A 68 -0.23 -4.79 -0.83
N SER A 69 -1.56 -4.76 -1.01
CA SER A 69 -2.40 -3.80 -0.30
C SER A 69 -2.44 -4.00 1.21
N ILE A 70 -2.25 -5.23 1.72
CA ILE A 70 -2.11 -5.48 3.16
C ILE A 70 -0.79 -4.90 3.67
N SER A 71 0.30 -5.12 2.94
CA SER A 71 1.61 -4.54 3.27
C SER A 71 1.58 -3.01 3.29
N HIS A 72 0.93 -2.39 2.29
CA HIS A 72 0.77 -0.94 2.25
C HIS A 72 -0.04 -0.39 3.42
N MET A 73 -1.07 -1.10 3.88
CA MET A 73 -1.80 -0.71 5.10
C MET A 73 -0.89 -0.78 6.33
N GLY A 74 0.05 -1.72 6.38
CA GLY A 74 1.08 -1.75 7.43
C GLY A 74 1.92 -0.47 7.48
N PHE A 75 2.36 0.06 6.32
CA PHE A 75 3.05 1.36 6.26
C PHE A 75 2.17 2.53 6.71
N ALA A 76 0.90 2.54 6.34
CA ALA A 76 -0.02 3.56 6.81
C ALA A 76 -0.22 3.49 8.33
N LEU A 77 -0.36 2.28 8.90
CA LEU A 77 -0.44 2.05 10.34
C LEU A 77 0.84 2.49 11.07
N MET A 78 2.02 2.37 10.45
CA MET A 78 3.27 2.88 11.01
C MET A 78 3.20 4.40 11.24
N GLY A 79 2.68 5.16 10.27
CA GLY A 79 2.45 6.59 10.45
C GLY A 79 1.51 6.88 11.62
N LEU A 80 0.41 6.12 11.75
CA LEU A 80 -0.52 6.27 12.88
C LEU A 80 0.13 5.89 14.22
N ALA A 81 0.93 4.81 14.24
CA ALA A 81 1.61 4.31 15.44
C ALA A 81 2.60 5.31 16.02
N SER A 82 3.09 6.28 15.25
CA SER A 82 3.96 7.35 15.78
C SER A 82 3.29 8.17 16.90
N GLY A 83 1.96 8.21 16.96
CA GLY A 83 1.22 8.93 17.99
C GLY A 83 1.33 10.45 17.89
N THR A 84 1.75 10.99 16.74
CA THR A 84 1.99 12.42 16.51
C THR A 84 1.13 12.97 15.35
N GLU A 85 0.86 14.27 15.35
CA GLU A 85 0.16 14.92 14.23
C GLU A 85 0.93 14.77 12.90
N GLN A 86 2.25 14.79 12.98
CA GLN A 86 3.11 14.55 11.81
C GLN A 86 2.90 13.13 11.26
N GLY A 87 2.76 12.13 12.13
CA GLY A 87 2.48 10.75 11.73
C GLY A 87 1.12 10.58 11.08
N VAL A 88 0.07 11.24 11.58
CA VAL A 88 -1.24 11.26 10.92
C VAL A 88 -1.18 11.92 9.55
N THR A 89 -0.48 13.04 9.46
CA THR A 89 -0.28 13.74 8.18
C THR A 89 0.47 12.86 7.18
N ALA A 90 1.55 12.20 7.62
CA ALA A 90 2.31 11.25 6.78
C ALA A 90 1.44 10.08 6.34
N MET A 91 0.61 9.52 7.23
CA MET A 91 -0.34 8.46 6.90
C MET A 91 -1.34 8.91 5.82
N LEU A 92 -1.93 10.11 5.94
CA LEU A 92 -2.89 10.62 4.97
C LEU A 92 -2.26 10.86 3.60
N ILE A 93 -1.06 11.46 3.56
CA ILE A 93 -0.27 11.63 2.33
C ILE A 93 0.01 10.26 1.70
N TYR A 94 0.46 9.30 2.50
CA TYR A 94 0.71 7.94 2.04
C TYR A 94 -0.53 7.30 1.43
N MET A 95 -1.69 7.43 2.08
CA MET A 95 -2.96 6.90 1.59
C MET A 95 -3.39 7.53 0.27
N ALA A 96 -3.22 8.84 0.10
CA ALA A 96 -3.51 9.55 -1.15
C ALA A 96 -2.64 9.03 -2.31
N ILE A 97 -1.33 8.88 -2.07
CA ILE A 97 -0.38 8.32 -3.04
C ILE A 97 -0.76 6.87 -3.37
N TYR A 98 -1.02 6.05 -2.35
CA TYR A 98 -1.40 4.64 -2.51
C TYR A 98 -2.64 4.46 -3.39
N VAL A 99 -3.69 5.23 -3.14
CA VAL A 99 -4.94 5.16 -3.93
C VAL A 99 -4.68 5.46 -5.39
N THR A 100 -3.93 6.53 -5.66
CA THR A 100 -3.60 6.93 -7.03
C THR A 100 -2.85 5.84 -7.79
N MET A 101 -1.80 5.27 -7.17
CA MET A 101 -1.02 4.17 -7.76
C MET A 101 -1.87 2.91 -7.95
N ASN A 102 -2.69 2.57 -6.97
CA ASN A 102 -3.49 1.36 -6.98
C ASN A 102 -4.59 1.41 -8.05
N ILE A 103 -5.26 2.55 -8.19
CA ILE A 103 -6.24 2.77 -9.27
C ILE A 103 -5.57 2.62 -10.64
N GLY A 104 -4.41 3.24 -10.85
CA GLY A 104 -3.64 3.10 -12.09
C GLY A 104 -3.28 1.65 -12.40
N THR A 105 -2.82 0.91 -11.40
CA THR A 105 -2.47 -0.51 -11.55
C THR A 105 -3.68 -1.38 -11.87
N PHE A 106 -4.82 -1.16 -11.22
CA PHE A 106 -6.04 -1.90 -11.54
C PHE A 106 -6.63 -1.51 -12.90
N ALA A 107 -6.49 -0.24 -13.33
CA ALA A 107 -6.85 0.18 -14.69
C ALA A 107 -6.01 -0.57 -15.74
N PHE A 108 -4.71 -0.75 -15.47
CA PHE A 108 -3.86 -1.60 -16.31
C PHE A 108 -4.35 -3.06 -16.32
N ILE A 109 -4.61 -3.66 -15.13
CA ILE A 109 -5.08 -5.05 -15.02
C ILE A 109 -6.39 -5.26 -15.79
N LEU A 110 -7.28 -4.27 -15.79
CA LEU A 110 -8.53 -4.30 -16.57
C LEU A 110 -8.28 -4.31 -18.08
N SER A 111 -7.15 -3.75 -18.52
CA SER A 111 -6.78 -3.75 -19.95
C SER A 111 -6.05 -5.00 -20.41
N MET A 112 -5.77 -5.94 -19.49
CA MET A 112 -5.09 -7.20 -19.82
C MET A 112 -6.08 -8.19 -20.44
N GLU A 113 -5.96 -8.38 -21.76
CA GLU A 113 -6.77 -9.34 -22.51
C GLU A 113 -5.89 -10.22 -23.39
N LYS A 114 -6.34 -11.46 -23.56
CA LYS A 114 -5.78 -12.39 -24.54
C LYS A 114 -6.95 -13.08 -25.26
N ASP A 115 -6.97 -12.95 -26.58
CA ASP A 115 -8.03 -13.50 -27.44
C ASP A 115 -9.44 -13.03 -27.03
N GLY A 116 -9.58 -11.74 -26.63
CA GLY A 116 -10.84 -11.14 -26.18
C GLY A 116 -11.34 -11.60 -24.81
N ARG A 117 -10.48 -12.27 -24.02
CA ARG A 117 -10.80 -12.72 -22.65
C ARG A 117 -9.89 -12.05 -21.63
N PRO A 118 -10.44 -11.60 -20.48
CA PRO A 118 -9.63 -11.04 -19.41
C PRO A 118 -8.63 -12.08 -18.88
N VAL A 119 -7.36 -11.68 -18.76
CA VAL A 119 -6.29 -12.50 -18.23
C VAL A 119 -5.69 -11.84 -17.00
N THR A 120 -5.44 -12.61 -15.96
CA THR A 120 -4.88 -12.11 -14.69
C THR A 120 -3.59 -12.84 -14.26
N GLU A 121 -3.12 -13.78 -15.06
CA GLU A 121 -1.87 -14.47 -14.81
C GLU A 121 -0.67 -13.57 -15.07
N ILE A 122 0.30 -13.57 -14.16
CA ILE A 122 1.55 -12.79 -14.30
C ILE A 122 2.35 -13.27 -15.50
N SER A 123 2.28 -14.55 -15.84
CA SER A 123 2.89 -15.14 -17.03
C SER A 123 2.47 -14.47 -18.34
N ALA A 124 1.24 -13.94 -18.40
CA ALA A 124 0.72 -13.23 -19.56
C ALA A 124 1.45 -11.89 -19.83
N LEU A 125 2.18 -11.36 -18.84
CA LEU A 125 3.04 -10.17 -19.00
C LEU A 125 4.35 -10.49 -19.75
N SER A 126 4.66 -11.77 -19.96
CA SER A 126 5.84 -12.16 -20.74
C SER A 126 5.71 -11.59 -22.16
N SER A 127 6.75 -10.88 -22.60
CA SER A 127 6.81 -10.21 -23.91
C SER A 127 5.72 -9.13 -24.12
N PHE A 128 5.03 -8.68 -23.07
CA PHE A 128 3.99 -7.64 -23.18
C PHE A 128 4.57 -6.32 -23.73
N ALA A 129 5.81 -5.98 -23.35
CA ALA A 129 6.51 -4.79 -23.81
C ALA A 129 6.71 -4.75 -25.34
N SER A 130 6.88 -5.91 -25.99
CA SER A 130 7.01 -5.98 -27.45
C SER A 130 5.69 -5.79 -28.21
N ARG A 131 4.56 -5.96 -27.52
CA ARG A 131 3.22 -5.81 -28.10
C ARG A 131 2.62 -4.42 -27.82
N GLU A 132 2.74 -3.99 -26.56
CA GLU A 132 2.13 -2.75 -26.05
C GLU A 132 3.12 -1.99 -25.15
N GLY A 133 4.19 -1.45 -25.76
CA GLY A 133 5.30 -0.83 -25.03
C GLY A 133 4.87 0.31 -24.10
N THR A 134 3.90 1.15 -24.51
CA THR A 134 3.41 2.27 -23.68
C THR A 134 2.69 1.77 -22.43
N LYS A 135 1.86 0.75 -22.54
CA LYS A 135 1.18 0.16 -21.36
C LYS A 135 2.18 -0.56 -20.46
N ALA A 136 3.17 -1.24 -21.03
CA ALA A 136 4.25 -1.89 -20.28
C ALA A 136 5.07 -0.88 -19.49
N LEU A 137 5.39 0.28 -20.09
CA LEU A 137 6.09 1.37 -19.39
C LEU A 137 5.23 1.94 -18.25
N ALA A 138 3.95 2.14 -18.48
CA ALA A 138 3.03 2.61 -17.43
C ALA A 138 2.98 1.62 -16.24
N LEU A 139 2.88 0.32 -16.50
CA LEU A 139 2.94 -0.70 -15.45
C LEU A 139 4.27 -0.68 -14.70
N LEU A 140 5.38 -0.56 -15.42
CA LEU A 140 6.72 -0.49 -14.82
C LEU A 140 6.82 0.67 -13.83
N ILE A 141 6.38 1.87 -14.25
CA ILE A 141 6.38 3.07 -13.40
C ILE A 141 5.50 2.86 -12.17
N LEU A 142 4.31 2.30 -12.33
CA LEU A 142 3.39 2.04 -11.23
C LEU A 142 3.95 1.00 -10.24
N MET A 143 4.53 -0.09 -10.74
CA MET A 143 5.13 -1.13 -9.90
C MET A 143 6.35 -0.62 -9.14
N PHE A 144 7.24 0.15 -9.77
CA PHE A 144 8.38 0.77 -9.09
C PHE A 144 7.94 1.82 -8.06
N SER A 145 6.86 2.55 -8.36
CA SER A 145 6.29 3.49 -7.40
C SER A 145 5.70 2.75 -6.19
N LEU A 146 4.95 1.67 -6.39
CA LEU A 146 4.45 0.81 -5.29
C LEU A 146 5.59 0.20 -4.49
N ALA A 147 6.66 -0.25 -5.15
CA ALA A 147 7.85 -0.75 -4.48
C ALA A 147 8.54 0.34 -3.63
N GLY A 148 8.39 1.60 -4.00
CA GLY A 148 9.01 2.73 -3.31
C GLY A 148 10.42 3.02 -3.79
N VAL A 149 10.69 2.81 -5.07
CA VAL A 149 12.00 3.10 -5.69
C VAL A 149 12.12 4.60 -5.95
N PRO A 150 13.20 5.29 -5.52
CA PRO A 150 13.46 6.67 -5.92
C PRO A 150 13.65 6.76 -7.44
N PRO A 151 13.20 7.81 -8.11
CA PRO A 151 12.52 9.04 -7.66
C PRO A 151 10.98 8.97 -7.74
N MET A 152 10.38 7.79 -7.65
CA MET A 152 8.93 7.60 -7.80
C MET A 152 8.14 8.16 -6.61
N VAL A 153 6.87 8.51 -6.85
CA VAL A 153 5.99 9.15 -5.84
C VAL A 153 5.80 8.26 -4.61
N GLY A 154 5.72 6.94 -4.78
CA GLY A 154 5.59 5.99 -3.67
C GLY A 154 6.76 6.01 -2.69
N PHE A 155 7.97 6.35 -3.15
CA PHE A 155 9.12 6.54 -2.27
C PHE A 155 8.87 7.66 -1.26
N PHE A 156 8.37 8.81 -1.70
CA PHE A 156 8.11 9.95 -0.81
C PHE A 156 7.05 9.62 0.24
N GLY A 157 6.02 8.84 -0.13
CA GLY A 157 5.02 8.37 0.83
C GLY A 157 5.62 7.46 1.90
N LYS A 158 6.42 6.45 1.50
CA LYS A 158 7.12 5.57 2.44
C LYS A 158 8.10 6.35 3.31
N TYR A 159 8.89 7.22 2.71
CA TYR A 159 9.84 8.06 3.42
C TYR A 159 9.16 8.91 4.50
N ALA A 160 8.01 9.52 4.21
CA ALA A 160 7.28 10.35 5.17
C ALA A 160 6.83 9.53 6.41
N VAL A 161 6.28 8.32 6.22
CA VAL A 161 5.85 7.49 7.36
C VAL A 161 7.03 6.92 8.14
N LEU A 162 8.12 6.56 7.46
CA LEU A 162 9.36 6.10 8.10
C LEU A 162 9.98 7.22 8.94
N LEU A 163 10.06 8.42 8.40
CA LEU A 163 10.58 9.59 9.12
C LEU A 163 9.73 9.90 10.35
N ALA A 164 8.40 9.92 10.22
CA ALA A 164 7.51 10.13 11.36
C ALA A 164 7.68 9.09 12.47
N ALA A 165 7.94 7.83 12.13
CA ALA A 165 8.22 6.78 13.11
C ALA A 165 9.58 7.00 13.81
N VAL A 166 10.61 7.43 13.07
CA VAL A 166 11.94 7.75 13.64
C VAL A 166 11.85 8.95 14.57
N ASP A 167 11.18 10.02 14.15
CA ASP A 167 11.03 11.25 14.93
C ASP A 167 10.22 11.01 16.23
N ALA A 168 9.31 10.03 16.21
CA ALA A 168 8.58 9.57 17.39
C ALA A 168 9.39 8.65 18.32
N GLY A 169 10.67 8.42 18.05
CA GLY A 169 11.52 7.51 18.85
C GLY A 169 11.30 6.03 18.56
N MET A 170 10.51 5.67 17.54
CA MET A 170 10.20 4.29 17.16
C MET A 170 11.07 3.81 15.99
N ALA A 171 12.37 4.07 16.06
CA ALA A 171 13.32 3.69 15.00
C ALA A 171 13.29 2.19 14.68
N TRP A 172 13.00 1.33 15.67
CA TRP A 172 12.83 -0.10 15.46
C TRP A 172 11.69 -0.44 14.50
N LEU A 173 10.58 0.34 14.55
CA LEU A 173 9.44 0.17 13.67
C LEU A 173 9.78 0.59 12.23
N ALA A 174 10.55 1.67 12.09
CA ALA A 174 11.07 2.10 10.78
C ALA A 174 12.00 1.04 10.19
N ILE A 175 12.91 0.45 10.98
CA ILE A 175 13.81 -0.64 10.55
C ILE A 175 13.00 -1.86 10.08
N ALA A 176 11.90 -2.19 10.77
CA ALA A 176 11.04 -3.29 10.36
C ALA A 176 10.31 -3.03 9.03
N GLY A 177 10.16 -1.77 8.61
CA GLY A 177 9.49 -1.38 7.36
C GLY A 177 10.42 -1.27 6.14
N VAL A 178 11.73 -1.30 6.35
CA VAL A 178 12.74 -1.23 5.28
C VAL A 178 13.14 -2.61 4.81
#